data_5a5d06916662a175273995f82eac5a61
#
_entry.id   5a5d06916662a175273995f82eac5a61
#
_cell.length_a   1.000
_cell.length_b   1.000
_cell.length_c   1.000
_cell.angle_alpha   90.00
_cell.angle_beta   90.00
_cell.angle_gamma   90.00
#
_symmetry.space_group_name_H-M   'P 1'
#
loop_
_entity.id
_entity.type
_entity.pdbx_description
1 polymer ?
#
loop_
_entity_poly.entity_id
_entity_poly.type
_entity_poly.pdbx_seq_one_letter_code
_entity_poly.pdbx_strand_id
1 'polypeptide(L)'
;KYQNSPESDIYHKSNVLYYASKLGIFWTGLVHDLTKFTPTEFNRSVKYFHGKKSPTIVERASHDNFSYICVAHTGRNKHHWQYWVDYTRWEIVVNKIPYRHALEYVADVLSASKVYNPKDFNFMVAHDYFKEHSKTYLMHPATKEFILWCIKEAHDNGFKAVKKKISKAKYIEISNKYTPTIIVPITNIGMENFEIK
;
A
#
# COMPACT_ATOMS: atom_id res chain seq x y z
N LYS A 1 6.94 -12.44 -18.05
CA LYS A 1 6.04 -13.61 -18.34
C LYS A 1 5.12 -14.00 -17.17
N TYR A 2 5.32 -13.46 -15.95
CA TYR A 2 4.63 -13.88 -14.72
C TYR A 2 3.76 -12.78 -14.08
N GLN A 3 3.48 -11.70 -14.78
CA GLN A 3 2.67 -10.62 -14.25
C GLN A 3 1.20 -11.08 -14.18
N ASN A 4 0.62 -11.10 -12.97
CA ASN A 4 -0.78 -11.41 -12.68
C ASN A 4 -1.23 -12.86 -12.98
N SER A 5 -0.43 -13.85 -12.59
CA SER A 5 -0.82 -15.25 -12.50
C SER A 5 -0.98 -15.67 -11.03
N PRO A 6 -1.66 -16.78 -10.70
CA PRO A 6 -1.65 -17.34 -9.34
C PRO A 6 -0.24 -17.55 -8.78
N GLU A 7 0.71 -17.86 -9.67
CA GLU A 7 2.12 -17.97 -9.33
C GLU A 7 2.72 -16.63 -8.89
N SER A 8 2.31 -15.52 -9.52
CA SER A 8 2.77 -14.18 -9.14
C SER A 8 2.23 -13.75 -7.78
N ASP A 9 1.00 -14.15 -7.42
CA ASP A 9 0.41 -13.87 -6.11
C ASP A 9 1.12 -14.67 -5.01
N ILE A 10 1.43 -15.95 -5.26
CA ILE A 10 2.22 -16.78 -4.34
C ILE A 10 3.63 -16.22 -4.18
N TYR A 11 4.26 -15.82 -5.29
CA TYR A 11 5.59 -15.21 -5.28
C TYR A 11 5.58 -13.86 -4.56
N HIS A 12 4.56 -13.02 -4.78
CA HIS A 12 4.35 -11.77 -4.05
C HIS A 12 4.23 -12.04 -2.55
N LYS A 13 3.33 -12.93 -2.14
CA LYS A 13 3.11 -13.27 -0.74
C LYS A 13 4.37 -13.80 -0.05
N SER A 14 5.14 -14.66 -0.72
CA SER A 14 6.41 -15.18 -0.19
C SER A 14 7.46 -14.08 0.00
N ASN A 15 7.54 -13.11 -0.93
CA ASN A 15 8.41 -11.95 -0.78
C ASN A 15 7.93 -11.02 0.34
N VAL A 16 6.63 -10.78 0.49
CA VAL A 16 6.09 -9.99 1.62
C VAL A 16 6.47 -10.66 2.94
N LEU A 17 6.30 -11.97 3.07
CA LEU A 17 6.70 -12.71 4.28
C LEU A 17 8.20 -12.57 4.54
N TYR A 18 9.03 -12.68 3.51
CA TYR A 18 10.48 -12.49 3.62
C TYR A 18 10.83 -11.09 4.14
N TYR A 19 10.32 -10.02 3.51
CA TYR A 19 10.61 -8.65 3.92
C TYR A 19 10.02 -8.32 5.29
N ALA A 20 8.81 -8.76 5.59
CA ALA A 20 8.16 -8.62 6.89
C ALA A 20 8.98 -9.30 8.01
N SER A 21 9.55 -10.46 7.73
CA SER A 21 10.46 -11.16 8.66
C SER A 21 11.72 -10.34 8.94
N LYS A 22 12.31 -9.74 7.90
CA LYS A 22 13.50 -8.86 8.04
C LYS A 22 13.18 -7.59 8.81
N LEU A 23 11.97 -7.07 8.68
CA LEU A 23 11.45 -5.91 9.40
C LEU A 23 10.95 -6.24 10.83
N GLY A 24 10.99 -7.50 11.26
CA GLY A 24 10.59 -7.94 12.59
C GLY A 24 9.08 -8.03 12.80
N ILE A 25 8.29 -8.15 11.73
CA ILE A 25 6.83 -8.29 11.75
C ILE A 25 6.36 -9.58 11.07
N PHE A 26 7.05 -10.70 11.31
CA PHE A 26 6.80 -12.01 10.69
C PHE A 26 5.32 -12.41 10.66
N TRP A 27 4.64 -12.36 11.81
CA TRP A 27 3.23 -12.75 11.89
C TRP A 27 2.30 -11.88 11.03
N THR A 28 2.63 -10.60 10.88
CA THR A 28 1.90 -9.70 9.98
C THR A 28 2.09 -10.13 8.52
N GLY A 29 3.33 -10.43 8.13
CA GLY A 29 3.61 -10.93 6.78
C GLY A 29 2.96 -12.27 6.47
N LEU A 30 2.85 -13.16 7.48
CA LEU A 30 2.18 -14.46 7.31
C LEU A 30 0.68 -14.30 6.98
N VAL A 31 0.01 -13.36 7.66
CA VAL A 31 -1.43 -13.10 7.46
C VAL A 31 -1.71 -11.99 6.43
N HIS A 32 -0.67 -11.43 5.81
CA HIS A 32 -0.82 -10.40 4.80
C HIS A 32 -1.76 -10.83 3.68
N ASP A 33 -2.71 -9.98 3.35
CA ASP A 33 -3.67 -10.16 2.26
C ASP A 33 -4.48 -11.47 2.29
N LEU A 34 -4.69 -12.08 3.45
CA LEU A 34 -5.60 -13.24 3.55
C LEU A 34 -7.03 -12.91 3.10
N THR A 35 -7.40 -11.64 3.10
CA THR A 35 -8.71 -11.17 2.59
C THR A 35 -8.93 -11.51 1.12
N LYS A 36 -7.85 -11.64 0.32
CA LYS A 36 -7.92 -12.08 -1.09
C LYS A 36 -8.58 -13.44 -1.28
N PHE A 37 -8.54 -14.30 -0.25
CA PHE A 37 -9.19 -15.62 -0.27
C PHE A 37 -10.65 -15.60 0.22
N THR A 38 -11.16 -14.44 0.63
CA THR A 38 -12.59 -14.31 0.97
C THR A 38 -13.44 -14.34 -0.30
N PRO A 39 -14.69 -14.87 -0.23
CA PRO A 39 -15.57 -14.93 -1.40
C PRO A 39 -15.75 -13.56 -2.09
N THR A 40 -15.75 -12.48 -1.31
CA THR A 40 -15.93 -11.11 -1.82
C THR A 40 -14.82 -10.68 -2.78
N GLU A 41 -13.56 -10.98 -2.45
CA GLU A 41 -12.41 -10.62 -3.29
C GLU A 41 -12.09 -11.75 -4.29
N PHE A 42 -12.10 -13.00 -3.84
CA PHE A 42 -11.70 -14.15 -4.65
C PHE A 42 -12.59 -14.35 -5.87
N ASN A 43 -13.90 -14.45 -5.68
CA ASN A 43 -14.83 -14.74 -6.79
C ASN A 43 -14.79 -13.63 -7.86
N ARG A 44 -14.66 -12.37 -7.42
CA ARG A 44 -14.52 -11.26 -8.37
C ARG A 44 -13.16 -11.26 -9.06
N SER A 45 -12.08 -11.55 -8.33
CA SER A 45 -10.75 -11.67 -8.91
C SER A 45 -10.70 -12.74 -9.99
N VAL A 46 -11.31 -13.90 -9.76
CA VAL A 46 -11.43 -14.97 -10.76
C VAL A 46 -12.22 -14.50 -11.98
N LYS A 47 -13.36 -13.81 -11.77
CA LYS A 47 -14.19 -13.29 -12.87
C LYS A 47 -13.43 -12.36 -13.81
N TYR A 48 -12.57 -11.49 -13.26
CA TYR A 48 -11.82 -10.50 -14.05
C TYR A 48 -10.37 -10.91 -14.34
N PHE A 49 -10.00 -12.16 -14.04
CA PHE A 49 -8.68 -12.67 -14.33
C PHE A 49 -8.55 -13.10 -15.80
N HIS A 50 -7.75 -12.36 -16.58
CA HIS A 50 -7.47 -12.66 -17.99
C HIS A 50 -5.99 -12.97 -18.27
N GLY A 51 -5.25 -13.37 -17.25
CA GLY A 51 -3.88 -13.88 -17.37
C GLY A 51 -2.79 -12.85 -17.68
N LYS A 52 -3.13 -11.62 -18.09
CA LYS A 52 -2.16 -10.58 -18.51
C LYS A 52 -2.24 -9.28 -17.73
N LYS A 53 -3.37 -8.98 -17.12
CA LYS A 53 -3.61 -7.73 -16.38
C LYS A 53 -4.18 -8.04 -15.00
N SER A 54 -3.90 -7.17 -14.04
CA SER A 54 -4.50 -7.27 -12.71
C SER A 54 -6.03 -7.30 -12.82
N PRO A 55 -6.73 -8.19 -12.08
CA PRO A 55 -8.18 -8.23 -12.05
C PRO A 55 -8.81 -6.87 -11.72
N THR A 56 -8.18 -6.07 -10.86
CA THR A 56 -8.64 -4.72 -10.52
C THR A 56 -8.59 -3.76 -11.71
N ILE A 57 -7.57 -3.86 -12.57
CA ILE A 57 -7.47 -3.05 -13.80
C ILE A 57 -8.54 -3.44 -14.80
N VAL A 58 -8.78 -4.76 -14.95
CA VAL A 58 -9.81 -5.27 -15.87
C VAL A 58 -11.19 -4.87 -15.38
N GLU A 59 -11.47 -5.00 -14.09
CA GLU A 59 -12.73 -4.59 -13.49
C GLU A 59 -12.98 -3.09 -13.68
N ARG A 60 -11.97 -2.23 -13.46
CA ARG A 60 -12.09 -0.77 -13.72
C ARG A 60 -12.44 -0.45 -15.15
N ALA A 61 -11.80 -1.11 -16.10
CA ALA A 61 -12.09 -0.92 -17.51
C ALA A 61 -13.53 -1.31 -17.90
N SER A 62 -14.18 -2.17 -17.10
CA SER A 62 -15.54 -2.64 -17.31
C SER A 62 -16.61 -1.86 -16.52
N HIS A 63 -16.21 -0.96 -15.60
CA HIS A 63 -17.08 -0.30 -14.63
C HIS A 63 -16.69 1.16 -14.40
N ASP A 64 -16.52 1.93 -15.45
CA ASP A 64 -16.28 3.38 -15.42
C ASP A 64 -15.15 3.79 -14.42
N ASN A 65 -14.03 3.09 -14.48
CA ASN A 65 -12.86 3.24 -13.58
C ASN A 65 -13.09 2.82 -12.11
N PHE A 66 -14.22 2.20 -11.78
CA PHE A 66 -14.48 1.69 -10.45
C PHE A 66 -14.08 0.21 -10.31
N SER A 67 -13.49 -0.17 -9.17
CA SER A 67 -13.19 -1.57 -8.84
C SER A 67 -13.68 -1.94 -7.46
N TYR A 68 -14.66 -2.82 -7.40
CA TYR A 68 -15.15 -3.42 -6.14
C TYR A 68 -14.07 -4.26 -5.46
N ILE A 69 -13.22 -4.96 -6.25
CA ILE A 69 -12.08 -5.72 -5.71
C ILE A 69 -11.16 -4.77 -4.94
N CYS A 70 -10.81 -3.63 -5.57
CA CYS A 70 -9.92 -2.65 -4.96
C CYS A 70 -10.51 -2.07 -3.68
N VAL A 71 -11.78 -1.65 -3.69
CA VAL A 71 -12.47 -1.08 -2.52
C VAL A 71 -12.58 -2.09 -1.40
N ALA A 72 -12.99 -3.34 -1.70
CA ALA A 72 -13.07 -4.39 -0.70
C ALA A 72 -11.71 -4.73 -0.09
N HIS A 73 -10.66 -4.76 -0.91
CA HIS A 73 -9.30 -5.04 -0.48
C HIS A 73 -8.74 -3.91 0.39
N THR A 74 -8.75 -2.68 -0.11
CA THR A 74 -8.15 -1.54 0.60
C THR A 74 -8.93 -1.13 1.85
N GLY A 75 -10.25 -1.35 1.88
CA GLY A 75 -11.09 -1.08 3.05
C GLY A 75 -10.97 -2.12 4.17
N ARG A 76 -10.33 -3.28 3.94
CA ARG A 76 -10.13 -4.33 4.96
C ARG A 76 -8.69 -4.46 5.42
N ASN A 77 -7.72 -4.03 4.60
CA ASN A 77 -6.30 -4.24 4.86
C ASN A 77 -5.65 -2.96 5.37
N LYS A 78 -5.29 -2.97 6.64
CA LYS A 78 -4.79 -1.79 7.38
C LYS A 78 -3.44 -1.27 6.91
N HIS A 79 -2.71 -2.00 6.08
CA HIS A 79 -1.50 -1.49 5.47
C HIS A 79 -1.81 -0.53 4.31
N HIS A 80 -2.99 -0.57 3.69
CA HIS A 80 -3.37 0.37 2.64
C HIS A 80 -3.76 1.74 3.19
N TRP A 81 -3.31 2.81 2.54
CA TRP A 81 -3.57 4.19 2.96
C TRP A 81 -5.06 4.55 2.92
N GLN A 82 -5.83 3.97 1.99
CA GLN A 82 -7.27 4.20 1.86
C GLN A 82 -8.04 3.82 3.13
N TYR A 83 -7.58 2.82 3.87
CA TYR A 83 -8.16 2.43 5.15
C TYR A 83 -8.12 3.58 6.20
N TRP A 84 -7.19 4.51 6.06
CA TRP A 84 -6.93 5.59 7.02
C TRP A 84 -7.46 6.94 6.56
N VAL A 85 -8.33 6.95 5.55
CA VAL A 85 -9.03 8.13 5.04
C VAL A 85 -10.48 8.06 5.44
N ASP A 86 -10.94 9.06 6.17
CA ASP A 86 -12.33 9.20 6.60
C ASP A 86 -12.98 10.38 5.89
N TYR A 87 -14.20 10.20 5.42
CA TYR A 87 -14.99 11.20 4.73
C TYR A 87 -16.09 11.70 5.65
N THR A 88 -15.92 12.90 6.16
CA THR A 88 -16.96 13.61 6.88
C THR A 88 -17.86 14.39 5.90
N ARG A 89 -18.89 15.07 6.42
CA ARG A 89 -19.79 15.88 5.57
C ARG A 89 -19.06 17.01 4.80
N TRP A 90 -17.96 17.56 5.36
CA TRP A 90 -17.32 18.78 4.87
C TRP A 90 -15.83 18.61 4.59
N GLU A 91 -15.25 17.54 5.07
CA GLU A 91 -13.79 17.36 5.11
C GLU A 91 -13.41 15.90 4.84
N ILE A 92 -12.23 15.73 4.28
CA ILE A 92 -11.54 14.44 4.28
C ILE A 92 -10.49 14.48 5.38
N VAL A 93 -10.54 13.53 6.29
CA VAL A 93 -9.61 13.38 7.40
C VAL A 93 -8.64 12.24 7.10
N VAL A 94 -7.35 12.58 7.02
CA VAL A 94 -6.30 11.61 6.70
C VAL A 94 -5.47 11.32 7.94
N ASN A 95 -5.49 10.07 8.40
CA ASN A 95 -4.73 9.61 9.55
C ASN A 95 -3.39 8.97 9.15
N LYS A 96 -2.45 8.96 10.10
CA LYS A 96 -1.20 8.20 9.96
C LYS A 96 -1.48 6.70 9.98
N ILE A 97 -0.84 5.96 9.08
CA ILE A 97 -0.83 4.50 9.18
C ILE A 97 -0.01 4.12 10.43
N PRO A 98 -0.56 3.35 11.38
CA PRO A 98 0.17 2.94 12.57
C PRO A 98 1.46 2.18 12.21
N TYR A 99 2.50 2.33 13.04
CA TYR A 99 3.84 1.83 12.82
C TYR A 99 3.92 0.41 12.23
N ARG A 100 3.17 -0.54 12.81
CA ARG A 100 3.19 -1.94 12.35
C ARG A 100 2.69 -2.09 10.92
N HIS A 101 1.60 -1.40 10.58
CA HIS A 101 1.00 -1.43 9.24
C HIS A 101 1.80 -0.60 8.23
N ALA A 102 2.49 0.44 8.67
CA ALA A 102 3.44 1.15 7.82
C ALA A 102 4.64 0.27 7.44
N LEU A 103 5.16 -0.56 8.35
CA LEU A 103 6.18 -1.58 8.03
C LEU A 103 5.65 -2.67 7.09
N GLU A 104 4.38 -3.07 7.25
CA GLU A 104 3.72 -4.02 6.35
C GLU A 104 3.62 -3.42 4.94
N TYR A 105 3.26 -2.15 4.82
CA TYR A 105 3.26 -1.43 3.55
C TYR A 105 4.65 -1.39 2.90
N VAL A 106 5.72 -1.20 3.67
CA VAL A 106 7.10 -1.27 3.16
C VAL A 106 7.39 -2.65 2.56
N ALA A 107 7.02 -3.73 3.26
CA ALA A 107 7.21 -5.10 2.77
C ALA A 107 6.43 -5.35 1.48
N ASP A 108 5.21 -4.83 1.40
CA ASP A 108 4.34 -4.91 0.22
C ASP A 108 4.94 -4.17 -0.98
N VAL A 109 5.37 -2.90 -0.82
CA VAL A 109 6.01 -2.10 -1.89
C VAL A 109 7.26 -2.78 -2.42
N LEU A 110 8.14 -3.30 -1.55
CA LEU A 110 9.35 -4.02 -1.97
C LEU A 110 9.00 -5.30 -2.73
N SER A 111 8.00 -6.03 -2.26
CA SER A 111 7.55 -7.26 -2.90
C SER A 111 6.94 -6.99 -4.27
N ALA A 112 6.01 -6.03 -4.36
CA ALA A 112 5.38 -5.63 -5.62
C ALA A 112 6.44 -5.17 -6.64
N SER A 113 7.37 -4.31 -6.24
CA SER A 113 8.45 -3.85 -7.12
C SER A 113 9.30 -5.01 -7.65
N LYS A 114 9.62 -5.99 -6.81
CA LYS A 114 10.38 -7.18 -7.20
C LYS A 114 9.60 -8.10 -8.15
N VAL A 115 8.29 -8.24 -7.95
CA VAL A 115 7.42 -9.05 -8.84
C VAL A 115 7.28 -8.40 -10.21
N TYR A 116 7.10 -7.08 -10.24
CA TYR A 116 6.87 -6.35 -11.50
C TYR A 116 8.16 -6.04 -12.27
N ASN A 117 9.30 -5.92 -11.58
CA ASN A 117 10.59 -5.61 -12.18
C ASN A 117 11.70 -6.62 -11.76
N PRO A 118 11.53 -7.92 -12.02
CA PRO A 118 12.41 -8.94 -11.46
C PRO A 118 13.87 -8.84 -11.94
N LYS A 119 14.13 -8.27 -13.13
CA LYS A 119 15.47 -8.12 -13.69
C LYS A 119 16.21 -6.91 -13.15
N ASP A 120 15.48 -5.80 -12.96
CA ASP A 120 16.05 -4.50 -12.60
C ASP A 120 15.74 -4.13 -11.14
N PHE A 121 15.21 -5.09 -10.36
CA PHE A 121 14.83 -4.84 -8.98
C PHE A 121 16.03 -4.49 -8.12
N ASN A 122 15.94 -3.31 -7.54
CA ASN A 122 16.70 -2.90 -6.36
C ASN A 122 15.81 -2.02 -5.48
N PHE A 123 16.24 -1.72 -4.28
CA PHE A 123 15.41 -0.96 -3.35
C PHE A 123 15.19 0.50 -3.78
N MET A 124 16.12 1.08 -4.53
CA MET A 124 15.94 2.45 -5.03
C MET A 124 14.92 2.51 -6.16
N VAL A 125 14.78 1.48 -6.99
CA VAL A 125 13.68 1.37 -7.96
C VAL A 125 12.33 1.37 -7.23
N ALA A 126 12.21 0.60 -6.16
CA ALA A 126 10.99 0.59 -5.32
C ALA A 126 10.74 1.94 -4.63
N HIS A 127 11.80 2.57 -4.10
CA HIS A 127 11.77 3.89 -3.48
C HIS A 127 11.24 4.95 -4.45
N ASP A 128 11.84 5.05 -5.64
CA ASP A 128 11.53 6.09 -6.62
C ASP A 128 10.14 5.89 -7.23
N TYR A 129 9.76 4.63 -7.46
CA TYR A 129 8.40 4.29 -7.86
C TYR A 129 7.38 4.75 -6.81
N PHE A 130 7.58 4.40 -5.54
CA PHE A 130 6.68 4.83 -4.46
C PHE A 130 6.66 6.35 -4.31
N LYS A 131 7.83 7.00 -4.34
CA LYS A 131 7.96 8.46 -4.25
C LYS A 131 7.12 9.17 -5.32
N GLU A 132 7.17 8.68 -6.55
CA GLU A 132 6.42 9.28 -7.67
C GLU A 132 4.92 9.04 -7.54
N HIS A 133 4.50 7.79 -7.35
CA HIS A 133 3.08 7.44 -7.32
C HIS A 133 2.37 7.96 -6.07
N SER A 134 3.06 8.03 -4.94
CA SER A 134 2.48 8.58 -3.70
C SER A 134 2.16 10.07 -3.74
N LYS A 135 2.58 10.81 -4.77
CA LYS A 135 2.19 12.21 -4.96
C LYS A 135 0.68 12.37 -5.12
N THR A 136 0.02 11.39 -5.72
CA THR A 136 -1.43 11.37 -5.94
C THR A 136 -2.23 10.69 -4.82
N TYR A 137 -1.56 10.14 -3.79
CA TYR A 137 -2.23 9.46 -2.71
C TYR A 137 -2.68 10.42 -1.61
N LEU A 138 -3.91 10.26 -1.14
CA LEU A 138 -4.38 10.87 0.11
C LEU A 138 -3.76 10.15 1.32
N MET A 139 -2.44 10.10 1.36
CA MET A 139 -1.68 9.46 2.42
C MET A 139 -1.04 10.52 3.30
N HIS A 140 -1.10 10.32 4.62
CA HIS A 140 -0.49 11.22 5.59
C HIS A 140 1.02 11.41 5.32
N PRO A 141 1.55 12.66 5.30
CA PRO A 141 2.96 12.93 4.96
C PRO A 141 3.96 12.19 5.87
N ALA A 142 3.68 12.07 7.17
CA ALA A 142 4.52 11.27 8.07
C ALA A 142 4.63 9.80 7.64
N THR A 143 3.55 9.23 7.13
CA THR A 143 3.56 7.84 6.61
C THR A 143 4.41 7.74 5.35
N LYS A 144 4.27 8.70 4.42
CA LYS A 144 5.10 8.75 3.19
C LYS A 144 6.57 8.87 3.52
N GLU A 145 6.94 9.81 4.39
CA GLU A 145 8.33 10.03 4.81
C GLU A 145 8.91 8.77 5.47
N PHE A 146 8.14 8.12 6.35
CA PHE A 146 8.60 6.91 7.04
C PHE A 146 8.83 5.74 6.07
N ILE A 147 7.92 5.51 5.12
CA ILE A 147 8.06 4.44 4.11
C ILE A 147 9.32 4.68 3.28
N LEU A 148 9.50 5.89 2.76
CA LEU A 148 10.69 6.27 1.98
C LEU A 148 11.97 6.09 2.78
N TRP A 149 11.97 6.53 4.05
CA TRP A 149 13.11 6.32 4.94
C TRP A 149 13.42 4.83 5.14
N CYS A 150 12.43 3.99 5.39
CA CYS A 150 12.64 2.56 5.58
C CYS A 150 13.28 1.90 4.36
N ILE A 151 12.79 2.21 3.16
CA ILE A 151 13.30 1.63 1.91
C ILE A 151 14.74 2.08 1.68
N LYS A 152 15.00 3.39 1.83
CA LYS A 152 16.33 3.96 1.65
C LYS A 152 17.33 3.41 2.68
N GLU A 153 16.96 3.35 3.95
CA GLU A 153 17.79 2.81 5.02
C GLU A 153 18.13 1.33 4.81
N ALA A 154 17.14 0.54 4.33
CA ALA A 154 17.36 -0.85 3.98
C ALA A 154 18.30 -1.01 2.78
N HIS A 155 18.28 -0.07 1.84
CA HIS A 155 19.22 -0.02 0.71
C HIS A 155 20.65 0.30 1.16
N ASP A 156 20.80 1.39 1.92
CA ASP A 156 22.12 1.95 2.26
C ASP A 156 22.84 1.10 3.31
N ASN A 157 22.12 0.61 4.32
CA ASN A 157 22.66 0.00 5.54
C ASN A 157 22.14 -1.42 5.80
N GLY A 158 21.28 -1.94 4.94
CA GLY A 158 20.64 -3.25 5.04
C GLY A 158 19.56 -3.32 6.13
N PHE A 159 18.81 -4.44 6.14
CA PHE A 159 17.69 -4.62 7.09
C PHE A 159 18.10 -4.63 8.56
N LYS A 160 19.39 -4.86 8.89
CA LYS A 160 19.88 -4.74 10.27
C LYS A 160 19.73 -3.31 10.81
N ALA A 161 19.87 -2.30 9.95
CA ALA A 161 19.69 -0.90 10.30
C ALA A 161 18.21 -0.52 10.46
N VAL A 162 17.29 -1.23 9.81
CA VAL A 162 15.84 -1.06 9.96
C VAL A 162 15.26 -2.00 11.02
N LYS A 163 16.05 -2.34 12.06
CA LYS A 163 15.56 -3.16 13.16
C LYS A 163 14.41 -2.47 13.87
N LYS A 164 13.45 -3.28 14.35
CA LYS A 164 12.20 -2.82 15.00
C LYS A 164 12.40 -1.69 16.02
N LYS A 165 13.47 -1.73 16.82
CA LYS A 165 13.75 -0.68 17.82
C LYS A 165 14.11 0.66 17.15
N ILE A 166 15.00 0.63 16.16
CA ILE A 166 15.47 1.82 15.45
C ILE A 166 14.33 2.41 14.58
N SER A 167 13.66 1.57 13.83
CA SER A 167 12.55 2.02 12.99
C SER A 167 11.36 2.56 13.79
N LYS A 168 11.09 2.02 14.99
CA LYS A 168 10.04 2.56 15.86
C LYS A 168 10.40 3.94 16.39
N ALA A 169 11.65 4.14 16.82
CA ALA A 169 12.13 5.46 17.23
C ALA A 169 12.04 6.46 16.08
N LYS A 170 12.46 6.06 14.88
CA LYS A 170 12.38 6.91 13.69
C LYS A 170 10.94 7.22 13.28
N TYR A 171 10.03 6.26 13.40
CA TYR A 171 8.60 6.50 13.15
C TYR A 171 8.03 7.57 14.10
N ILE A 172 8.41 7.53 15.38
CA ILE A 172 7.98 8.54 16.37
C ILE A 172 8.59 9.90 16.03
N GLU A 173 9.90 9.96 15.75
CA GLU A 173 10.59 11.19 15.35
C GLU A 173 9.91 11.85 14.15
N ILE A 174 9.66 11.09 13.08
CA ILE A 174 8.99 11.59 11.88
C ILE A 174 7.55 12.01 12.21
N SER A 175 6.82 11.19 12.99
CA SER A 175 5.42 11.49 13.35
C SER A 175 5.27 12.80 14.10
N ASN A 176 6.26 13.17 14.91
CA ASN A 176 6.25 14.41 15.70
C ASN A 176 6.51 15.68 14.88
N LYS A 177 6.93 15.55 13.63
CA LYS A 177 7.08 16.68 12.70
C LYS A 177 5.73 17.15 12.13
N TYR A 178 4.69 16.34 12.24
CA TYR A 178 3.41 16.55 11.59
C TYR A 178 2.26 16.54 12.59
N THR A 179 1.16 17.19 12.22
CA THR A 179 -0.10 17.11 12.98
C THR A 179 -0.57 15.65 13.09
N PRO A 180 -1.38 15.28 14.10
CA PRO A 180 -1.93 13.93 14.22
C PRO A 180 -2.73 13.48 12.99
N THR A 181 -3.50 14.40 12.41
CA THR A 181 -4.33 14.21 11.23
C THR A 181 -4.11 15.34 10.24
N ILE A 182 -4.36 15.07 8.97
CA ILE A 182 -4.46 16.09 7.92
C ILE A 182 -5.93 16.24 7.55
N ILE A 183 -6.41 17.48 7.50
CA ILE A 183 -7.78 17.82 7.12
C ILE A 183 -7.73 18.49 5.74
N VAL A 184 -8.48 17.93 4.80
CA VAL A 184 -8.63 18.47 3.44
C VAL A 184 -10.08 18.86 3.24
N PRO A 185 -10.41 20.16 3.09
CA PRO A 185 -11.77 20.59 2.78
C PRO A 185 -12.25 19.99 1.47
N ILE A 186 -13.51 19.53 1.43
CA ILE A 186 -14.10 18.93 0.22
C ILE A 186 -14.19 19.93 -0.92
N THR A 187 -14.36 21.23 -0.62
CA THR A 187 -14.35 22.31 -1.61
C THR A 187 -13.05 22.36 -2.46
N ASN A 188 -11.94 21.86 -1.94
CA ASN A 188 -10.67 21.82 -2.66
C ASN A 188 -10.55 20.60 -3.62
N ILE A 189 -11.57 19.75 -3.71
CA ILE A 189 -11.55 18.52 -4.52
C ILE A 189 -12.32 18.71 -5.83
N GLY A 190 -12.85 19.92 -6.10
CA GLY A 190 -13.60 20.18 -7.33
C GLY A 190 -14.94 19.45 -7.41
N MET A 191 -15.56 19.16 -6.26
CA MET A 191 -16.88 18.52 -6.20
C MET A 191 -18.04 19.49 -6.52
N GLU A 192 -17.74 20.68 -6.99
CA GLU A 192 -18.74 21.71 -7.37
C GLU A 192 -19.65 21.29 -8.54
N ASN A 193 -19.35 20.17 -9.23
CA ASN A 193 -20.04 19.71 -10.42
C ASN A 193 -20.72 18.35 -10.27
N PHE A 194 -20.98 17.85 -9.06
CA PHE A 194 -21.80 16.66 -8.87
C PHE A 194 -23.29 17.03 -8.95
N GLU A 195 -23.84 17.16 -10.13
CA GLU A 195 -25.29 17.04 -10.34
C GLU A 195 -25.70 15.59 -10.10
N ILE A 196 -26.47 15.36 -9.05
CA ILE A 196 -27.18 14.09 -8.85
C ILE A 196 -28.28 14.05 -9.91
N LYS A 197 -28.05 13.27 -10.96
CA LYS A 197 -29.09 12.93 -11.93
C LYS A 197 -29.98 11.83 -11.36
#